data_588c024cfbe7fba0d6a4e38d58935d43
#
_entry.id   588c024cfbe7fba0d6a4e38d58935d43
#
_cell.length_a   1.000
_cell.length_b   1.000
_cell.length_c   1.000
_cell.angle_alpha   90.00
_cell.angle_beta   90.00
_cell.angle_gamma   90.00
#
_symmetry.space_group_name_H-M   'P 1'
#
loop_
_entity.id
_entity.type
_entity.pdbx_description
1 polymer ?
#
loop_
_entity_poly.entity_id
_entity_poly.type
_entity_poly.pdbx_seq_one_letter_code
_entity_poly.pdbx_strand_id
1 'polypeptide(L)'
;DFTYLKIIGWGWFYLSTILDDYSRYIISWKLCTNMRTQDVTDTLDLALEASGCDQVHVVHKPRLLSDNGSSYVSGELAEWLQDKGMKHSRGAPYHPQTQGKIERWHQTLKNRILLEHYFLPGDLEAQIEAFVDHYNHQRYHESLNNVTPSDVYFGRDKTILQQRERIKRKTLEARRLHHRQHAA
;
A
#
# COMPACT_ATOMS: atom_id res chain seq x y z
N ASP A 1 0.19 -5.43 -8.00
CA ASP A 1 1.47 -5.90 -8.57
C ASP A 1 2.02 -7.07 -7.76
N PHE A 2 2.89 -7.88 -8.39
CA PHE A 2 3.57 -9.00 -7.75
C PHE A 2 5.01 -8.67 -7.38
N THR A 3 5.46 -9.22 -6.24
CA THR A 3 6.88 -9.36 -5.96
C THR A 3 7.16 -10.79 -5.51
N TYR A 4 8.43 -11.23 -5.56
CA TYR A 4 8.80 -12.61 -5.25
C TYR A 4 9.66 -12.66 -3.98
N LEU A 5 9.43 -13.72 -3.20
CA LEU A 5 10.11 -14.04 -1.96
C LEU A 5 10.52 -15.52 -1.97
N LYS A 6 11.65 -15.84 -1.36
CA LYS A 6 12.16 -17.22 -1.32
C LYS A 6 11.96 -17.84 0.05
N ILE A 7 11.45 -19.08 0.06
CA ILE A 7 11.37 -19.91 1.26
C ILE A 7 12.33 -21.10 1.09
N ILE A 8 13.18 -21.33 2.07
CA ILE A 8 14.19 -22.40 2.03
C ILE A 8 13.48 -23.75 2.04
N GLY A 9 13.82 -24.61 1.08
CA GLY A 9 13.18 -25.93 0.90
C GLY A 9 11.88 -25.93 0.10
N TRP A 10 11.24 -24.76 -0.11
CA TRP A 10 9.97 -24.63 -0.83
C TRP A 10 10.10 -23.89 -2.18
N GLY A 11 11.15 -23.08 -2.35
CA GLY A 11 11.37 -22.32 -3.58
C GLY A 11 10.81 -20.89 -3.54
N TRP A 12 10.32 -20.42 -4.69
CA TRP A 12 9.82 -19.06 -4.85
C TRP A 12 8.32 -18.98 -4.60
N PHE A 13 7.95 -17.97 -3.83
CA PHE A 13 6.58 -17.52 -3.60
C PHE A 13 6.40 -16.11 -4.15
N TYR A 14 5.17 -15.76 -4.46
CA TYR A 14 4.82 -14.51 -5.10
C TYR A 14 3.82 -13.76 -4.22
N LEU A 15 4.18 -12.54 -3.82
CA LEU A 15 3.29 -11.69 -3.05
C LEU A 15 2.52 -10.79 -4.01
N SER A 16 1.23 -11.05 -4.15
CA SER A 16 0.29 -10.14 -4.79
C SER A 16 -0.09 -9.03 -3.82
N THR A 17 -0.06 -7.77 -4.25
CA THR A 17 -0.35 -6.62 -3.38
C THR A 17 -1.23 -5.60 -4.09
N ILE A 18 -2.25 -5.12 -3.40
CA ILE A 18 -3.08 -3.99 -3.80
C ILE A 18 -2.79 -2.80 -2.88
N LEU A 19 -2.26 -1.74 -3.48
CA LEU A 19 -1.90 -0.50 -2.81
C LEU A 19 -2.79 0.63 -3.28
N ASP A 20 -3.32 1.43 -2.34
CA ASP A 20 -4.00 2.68 -2.69
C ASP A 20 -2.98 3.73 -3.15
N ASP A 21 -3.12 4.18 -4.38
CA ASP A 21 -2.15 5.09 -5.00
C ASP A 21 -2.09 6.45 -4.31
N TYR A 22 -3.15 6.91 -3.68
CA TYR A 22 -3.19 8.19 -2.99
C TYR A 22 -2.53 8.11 -1.61
N SER A 23 -3.00 7.24 -0.75
CA SER A 23 -2.58 7.12 0.64
C SER A 23 -1.35 6.23 0.87
N ARG A 24 -0.96 5.42 -0.09
CA ARG A 24 0.05 4.34 0.03
C ARG A 24 -0.41 3.20 0.93
N TYR A 25 -1.65 3.18 1.37
CA TYR A 25 -2.20 2.13 2.22
C TYR A 25 -2.25 0.79 1.47
N ILE A 26 -1.77 -0.27 2.10
CA ILE A 26 -1.90 -1.63 1.57
C ILE A 26 -3.29 -2.11 1.93
N ILE A 27 -4.16 -2.20 0.92
CA ILE A 27 -5.56 -2.59 1.10
C ILE A 27 -5.68 -4.09 1.32
N SER A 28 -4.98 -4.86 0.50
CA SER A 28 -4.92 -6.32 0.58
C SER A 28 -3.62 -6.86 0.03
N TRP A 29 -3.31 -8.09 0.43
CA TRP A 29 -2.20 -8.86 -0.10
C TRP A 29 -2.50 -10.35 -0.02
N LYS A 30 -1.81 -11.14 -0.83
CA LYS A 30 -1.92 -12.60 -0.83
C LYS A 30 -0.57 -13.21 -1.20
N LEU A 31 -0.10 -14.19 -0.41
CA LEU A 31 1.08 -14.99 -0.74
C LEU A 31 0.66 -16.16 -1.63
N CYS A 32 1.24 -16.25 -2.82
CA CYS A 32 0.85 -17.19 -3.87
C CYS A 32 2.03 -18.07 -4.25
N THR A 33 1.75 -19.26 -4.75
CA THR A 33 2.74 -20.19 -5.30
C THR A 33 3.05 -19.93 -6.79
N ASN A 34 2.25 -19.09 -7.44
CA ASN A 34 2.40 -18.69 -8.83
C ASN A 34 1.84 -17.26 -9.04
N MET A 35 1.90 -16.74 -10.28
CA MET A 35 1.38 -15.43 -10.66
C MET A 35 0.28 -15.58 -11.73
N ARG A 36 -0.79 -16.29 -11.41
CA ARG A 36 -1.91 -16.45 -12.34
C ARG A 36 -2.91 -15.30 -12.22
N THR A 37 -3.74 -15.17 -13.23
CA THR A 37 -4.86 -14.22 -13.22
C THR A 37 -5.79 -14.45 -12.03
N GLN A 38 -6.04 -15.71 -11.64
CA GLN A 38 -6.83 -16.03 -10.46
C GLN A 38 -6.24 -15.45 -9.17
N ASP A 39 -4.90 -15.44 -9.02
CA ASP A 39 -4.26 -14.84 -7.83
C ASP A 39 -4.45 -13.33 -7.81
N VAL A 40 -4.50 -12.69 -8.98
CA VAL A 40 -4.82 -11.26 -9.09
C VAL A 40 -6.27 -11.00 -8.69
N THR A 41 -7.22 -11.74 -9.26
CA THR A 41 -8.66 -11.55 -8.97
C THR A 41 -9.00 -11.86 -7.52
N ASP A 42 -8.41 -12.91 -6.92
CA ASP A 42 -8.57 -13.21 -5.49
C ASP A 42 -8.07 -12.04 -4.61
N THR A 43 -6.90 -11.47 -4.94
CA THR A 43 -6.37 -10.33 -4.19
C THR A 43 -7.22 -9.08 -4.36
N LEU A 44 -7.83 -8.89 -5.55
CA LEU A 44 -8.76 -7.80 -5.82
C LEU A 44 -10.09 -7.98 -5.09
N ASP A 45 -10.61 -9.21 -4.99
CA ASP A 45 -11.82 -9.49 -4.20
C ASP A 45 -11.59 -9.16 -2.72
N LEU A 46 -10.45 -9.56 -2.14
CA LEU A 46 -10.05 -9.17 -0.79
C LEU A 46 -9.96 -7.63 -0.63
N ALA A 47 -9.43 -6.93 -1.64
CA ALA A 47 -9.34 -5.47 -1.60
C ALA A 47 -10.71 -4.79 -1.66
N LEU A 48 -11.61 -5.29 -2.50
CA LEU A 48 -12.98 -4.77 -2.61
C LEU A 48 -13.75 -4.95 -1.30
N GLU A 49 -13.65 -6.13 -0.69
CA GLU A 49 -14.25 -6.42 0.61
C GLU A 49 -13.69 -5.51 1.71
N ALA A 50 -12.36 -5.43 1.85
CA ALA A 50 -11.69 -4.63 2.87
C ALA A 50 -11.98 -3.13 2.75
N SER A 51 -12.18 -2.63 1.52
CA SER A 51 -12.52 -1.23 1.25
C SER A 51 -14.03 -0.94 1.25
N GLY A 52 -14.88 -1.95 1.33
CA GLY A 52 -16.34 -1.83 1.18
C GLY A 52 -16.78 -1.45 -0.24
N CYS A 53 -15.87 -1.50 -1.21
CA CYS A 53 -16.17 -1.17 -2.61
C CYS A 53 -16.93 -2.29 -3.35
N ASP A 54 -17.11 -3.45 -2.74
CA ASP A 54 -17.95 -4.56 -3.21
C ASP A 54 -19.44 -4.25 -3.06
N GLN A 55 -19.80 -3.32 -2.17
CA GLN A 55 -21.19 -3.03 -1.81
C GLN A 55 -21.98 -2.42 -2.97
N VAL A 56 -23.27 -2.80 -3.07
CA VAL A 56 -24.17 -2.42 -4.18
C VAL A 56 -24.37 -0.91 -4.31
N HIS A 57 -24.34 -0.18 -3.20
CA HIS A 57 -24.55 1.28 -3.20
C HIS A 57 -23.32 2.09 -3.66
N VAL A 58 -22.17 1.46 -3.85
CA VAL A 58 -20.95 2.14 -4.32
C VAL A 58 -21.03 2.34 -5.83
N VAL A 59 -21.38 3.53 -6.26
CA VAL A 59 -21.56 3.89 -7.68
C VAL A 59 -20.22 4.06 -8.39
N HIS A 60 -19.22 4.62 -7.71
CA HIS A 60 -17.89 4.87 -8.28
C HIS A 60 -16.90 3.80 -7.82
N LYS A 61 -16.71 2.79 -8.65
CA LYS A 61 -15.70 1.76 -8.40
C LYS A 61 -14.29 2.30 -8.62
N PRO A 62 -13.29 1.82 -7.86
CA PRO A 62 -11.91 2.21 -8.06
C PRO A 62 -11.40 1.76 -9.44
N ARG A 63 -10.31 2.38 -9.90
CA ARG A 63 -9.61 1.98 -11.12
C ARG A 63 -8.40 1.13 -10.74
N LEU A 64 -8.24 -0.03 -11.39
CA LEU A 64 -7.02 -0.80 -11.29
C LEU A 64 -5.92 -0.14 -12.11
N LEU A 65 -4.76 0.07 -11.50
CA LEU A 65 -3.51 0.44 -12.16
C LEU A 65 -2.53 -0.73 -12.03
N SER A 66 -2.03 -1.24 -13.15
CA SER A 66 -1.07 -2.34 -13.17
C SER A 66 0.06 -2.13 -14.19
N ASP A 67 1.04 -2.99 -14.15
CA ASP A 67 2.00 -3.16 -15.24
C ASP A 67 1.38 -3.92 -16.43
N ASN A 68 2.23 -4.36 -17.37
CA ASN A 68 1.86 -5.17 -18.52
C ASN A 68 2.24 -6.65 -18.37
N GLY A 69 2.36 -7.13 -17.13
CA GLY A 69 2.60 -8.55 -16.84
C GLY A 69 1.50 -9.45 -17.42
N SER A 70 1.84 -10.71 -17.72
CA SER A 70 0.93 -11.64 -18.39
C SER A 70 -0.42 -11.81 -17.68
N SER A 71 -0.42 -11.82 -16.35
CA SER A 71 -1.64 -11.92 -15.54
C SER A 71 -2.54 -10.69 -15.65
N TYR A 72 -1.96 -9.51 -15.96
CA TYR A 72 -2.69 -8.24 -16.08
C TYR A 72 -3.16 -7.93 -17.50
N VAL A 73 -2.67 -8.66 -18.52
CA VAL A 73 -3.12 -8.50 -19.91
C VAL A 73 -4.10 -9.60 -20.34
N SER A 74 -4.45 -10.51 -19.45
CA SER A 74 -5.34 -11.65 -19.75
C SER A 74 -6.77 -11.20 -20.03
N GLY A 75 -7.47 -11.92 -20.89
CA GLY A 75 -8.90 -11.74 -21.16
C GLY A 75 -9.75 -11.99 -19.92
N GLU A 76 -9.39 -13.01 -19.13
CA GLU A 76 -10.07 -13.37 -17.87
C GLU A 76 -10.11 -12.20 -16.87
N LEU A 77 -9.01 -11.48 -16.71
CA LEU A 77 -8.99 -10.29 -15.86
C LEU A 77 -9.87 -9.17 -16.43
N ALA A 78 -9.87 -8.99 -17.75
CA ALA A 78 -10.69 -7.97 -18.38
C ALA A 78 -12.20 -8.25 -18.18
N GLU A 79 -12.62 -9.49 -18.33
CA GLU A 79 -13.99 -9.93 -18.06
C GLU A 79 -14.36 -9.74 -16.57
N TRP A 80 -13.49 -10.16 -15.66
CA TRP A 80 -13.70 -9.98 -14.23
C TRP A 80 -13.85 -8.49 -13.84
N LEU A 81 -12.99 -7.61 -14.38
CA LEU A 81 -13.08 -6.17 -14.13
C LEU A 81 -14.36 -5.56 -14.68
N GLN A 82 -14.81 -6.02 -15.85
CA GLN A 82 -16.06 -5.61 -16.45
C GLN A 82 -17.26 -6.00 -15.57
N ASP A 83 -17.29 -7.23 -15.07
CA ASP A 83 -18.34 -7.73 -14.17
C ASP A 83 -18.39 -6.93 -12.86
N LYS A 84 -17.25 -6.53 -12.33
CA LYS A 84 -17.16 -5.66 -11.14
C LYS A 84 -17.40 -4.17 -11.43
N GLY A 85 -17.56 -3.78 -12.68
CA GLY A 85 -17.72 -2.37 -13.08
C GLY A 85 -16.47 -1.51 -12.87
N MET A 86 -15.29 -2.13 -12.83
CA MET A 86 -14.01 -1.48 -12.62
C MET A 86 -13.32 -1.13 -13.95
N LYS A 87 -12.63 0.01 -13.97
CA LYS A 87 -11.76 0.39 -15.09
C LYS A 87 -10.34 -0.10 -14.87
N HIS A 88 -9.66 -0.45 -15.96
CA HIS A 88 -8.26 -0.83 -15.95
C HIS A 88 -7.41 0.23 -16.66
N SER A 89 -6.32 0.64 -16.04
CA SER A 89 -5.25 1.43 -16.64
C SER A 89 -3.94 0.68 -16.51
N ARG A 90 -3.21 0.56 -17.61
CA ARG A 90 -1.89 -0.06 -17.62
C ARG A 90 -0.82 0.99 -17.84
N GLY A 91 0.33 0.81 -17.22
CA GLY A 91 1.48 1.66 -17.47
C GLY A 91 1.85 1.66 -18.95
N ALA A 92 2.22 2.81 -19.49
CA ALA A 92 2.77 2.85 -20.83
C ALA A 92 4.08 2.04 -20.88
N PRO A 93 4.36 1.33 -21.99
CA PRO A 93 5.64 0.63 -22.15
C PRO A 93 6.80 1.60 -21.90
N TYR A 94 7.81 1.17 -21.18
CA TYR A 94 9.01 1.96 -20.85
C TYR A 94 8.78 3.22 -19.97
N HIS A 95 7.64 3.33 -19.29
CA HIS A 95 7.36 4.39 -18.31
C HIS A 95 7.23 3.81 -16.88
N PRO A 96 8.35 3.49 -16.20
CA PRO A 96 8.34 2.88 -14.86
C PRO A 96 7.77 3.80 -13.78
N GLN A 97 7.71 5.11 -14.01
CA GLN A 97 7.22 6.10 -13.03
C GLN A 97 5.79 5.82 -12.56
N THR A 98 4.97 5.18 -13.41
CA THR A 98 3.57 4.85 -13.09
C THR A 98 3.45 3.82 -11.97
N GLN A 99 4.46 2.94 -11.82
CA GLN A 99 4.51 1.89 -10.80
C GLN A 99 5.43 2.22 -9.60
N GLY A 100 6.10 3.37 -9.62
CA GLY A 100 7.14 3.71 -8.65
C GLY A 100 6.71 3.68 -7.19
N LYS A 101 5.40 3.79 -6.89
CA LYS A 101 4.90 3.72 -5.52
C LYS A 101 4.88 2.29 -5.00
N ILE A 102 4.37 1.35 -5.80
CA ILE A 102 4.30 -0.06 -5.42
C ILE A 102 5.69 -0.72 -5.49
N GLU A 103 6.55 -0.31 -6.42
CA GLU A 103 7.95 -0.74 -6.46
C GLU A 103 8.69 -0.34 -5.19
N ARG A 104 8.49 0.89 -4.71
CA ARG A 104 9.05 1.36 -3.44
C ARG A 104 8.51 0.60 -2.24
N TRP A 105 7.23 0.23 -2.26
CA TRP A 105 6.66 -0.66 -1.27
C TRP A 105 7.36 -2.02 -1.28
N HIS A 106 7.48 -2.66 -2.44
CA HIS A 106 8.17 -3.94 -2.58
C HIS A 106 9.62 -3.88 -2.09
N GLN A 107 10.34 -2.81 -2.42
CA GLN A 107 11.71 -2.62 -1.92
C GLN A 107 11.75 -2.46 -0.41
N THR A 108 10.80 -1.71 0.16
CA THR A 108 10.70 -1.49 1.61
C THR A 108 10.39 -2.80 2.34
N LEU A 109 9.47 -3.59 1.82
CA LEU A 109 9.15 -4.91 2.33
C LEU A 109 10.36 -5.85 2.28
N LYS A 110 11.01 -5.96 1.12
CA LYS A 110 12.17 -6.82 0.92
C LYS A 110 13.33 -6.46 1.84
N ASN A 111 13.60 -5.19 2.05
CA ASN A 111 14.65 -4.73 2.95
C ASN A 111 14.45 -5.19 4.39
N ARG A 112 13.21 -5.49 4.80
CA ARG A 112 12.90 -6.01 6.13
C ARG A 112 12.77 -7.54 6.13
N ILE A 113 11.99 -8.08 5.23
CA ILE A 113 11.68 -9.51 5.17
C ILE A 113 12.92 -10.35 4.85
N LEU A 114 13.78 -9.90 3.94
CA LEU A 114 14.97 -10.65 3.53
C LEU A 114 16.13 -10.58 4.54
N LEU A 115 15.97 -9.92 5.68
CA LEU A 115 16.95 -9.99 6.77
C LEU A 115 16.87 -11.34 7.51
N GLU A 116 15.82 -12.08 7.34
CA GLU A 116 15.58 -13.37 7.98
C GLU A 116 15.40 -14.47 6.93
N HIS A 117 15.59 -15.72 7.34
CA HIS A 117 15.35 -16.89 6.53
C HIS A 117 14.08 -17.59 6.97
N TYR A 118 13.25 -17.95 5.99
CA TYR A 118 11.97 -18.60 6.23
C TYR A 118 12.03 -20.04 5.75
N PHE A 119 11.53 -20.96 6.57
CA PHE A 119 11.48 -22.40 6.31
C PHE A 119 10.05 -22.90 6.10
N LEU A 120 9.06 -22.15 6.58
CA LEU A 120 7.64 -22.48 6.40
C LEU A 120 6.90 -21.27 5.78
N PRO A 121 5.97 -21.53 4.85
CA PRO A 121 5.14 -20.47 4.27
C PRO A 121 4.38 -19.64 5.31
N GLY A 122 3.84 -20.29 6.35
CA GLY A 122 3.10 -19.61 7.42
C GLY A 122 3.95 -18.64 8.24
N ASP A 123 5.26 -18.92 8.43
CA ASP A 123 6.16 -17.98 9.11
C ASP A 123 6.38 -16.72 8.28
N LEU A 124 6.53 -16.88 6.97
CA LEU A 124 6.65 -15.76 6.05
C LEU A 124 5.35 -14.94 6.02
N GLU A 125 4.19 -15.58 5.94
CA GLU A 125 2.88 -14.91 5.97
C GLU A 125 2.71 -14.09 7.25
N ALA A 126 3.00 -14.65 8.42
CA ALA A 126 2.91 -13.93 9.69
C ALA A 126 3.83 -12.69 9.74
N GLN A 127 5.04 -12.79 9.18
CA GLN A 127 5.96 -11.64 9.10
C GLN A 127 5.48 -10.58 8.11
N ILE A 128 4.91 -10.98 6.98
CA ILE A 128 4.31 -10.04 6.02
C ILE A 128 3.13 -9.32 6.66
N GLU A 129 2.25 -10.04 7.35
CA GLU A 129 1.09 -9.45 8.05
C GLU A 129 1.53 -8.41 9.08
N ALA A 130 2.46 -8.76 9.97
CA ALA A 130 3.00 -7.85 10.97
C ALA A 130 3.66 -6.62 10.33
N PHE A 131 4.35 -6.81 9.20
CA PHE A 131 4.98 -5.73 8.48
C PHE A 131 3.97 -4.81 7.78
N VAL A 132 2.93 -5.35 7.17
CA VAL A 132 1.83 -4.57 6.56
C VAL A 132 1.11 -3.74 7.62
N ASP A 133 0.82 -4.33 8.77
CA ASP A 133 0.22 -3.60 9.89
C ASP A 133 1.09 -2.43 10.34
N HIS A 134 2.37 -2.68 10.59
CA HIS A 134 3.33 -1.63 10.93
C HIS A 134 3.43 -0.55 9.85
N TYR A 135 3.52 -0.94 8.57
CA TYR A 135 3.60 -0.02 7.44
C TYR A 135 2.37 0.88 7.34
N ASN A 136 1.19 0.32 7.48
CA ASN A 136 -0.07 1.02 7.36
C ASN A 136 -0.34 1.96 8.55
N HIS A 137 -0.04 1.52 9.77
CA HIS A 137 -0.51 2.17 10.99
C HIS A 137 0.57 2.90 11.80
N GLN A 138 1.84 2.57 11.62
CA GLN A 138 2.92 3.08 12.47
C GLN A 138 4.00 3.83 11.71
N ARG A 139 4.22 3.49 10.43
CA ARG A 139 5.26 4.10 9.63
C ARG A 139 4.81 5.46 9.10
N TYR A 140 5.53 6.52 9.46
CA TYR A 140 5.36 7.85 8.86
C TYR A 140 6.02 7.93 7.48
N HIS A 141 5.36 8.61 6.55
CA HIS A 141 5.85 8.82 5.21
C HIS A 141 6.09 10.32 4.94
N GLU A 142 7.29 10.67 4.56
CA GLU A 142 7.65 12.06 4.23
C GLU A 142 6.76 12.61 3.10
N SER A 143 6.52 11.81 2.06
CA SER A 143 5.64 12.18 0.95
C SER A 143 4.16 12.37 1.32
N LEU A 144 3.77 11.98 2.53
CA LEU A 144 2.46 12.18 3.12
C LEU A 144 2.50 13.24 4.25
N ASN A 145 3.51 14.12 4.26
CA ASN A 145 3.74 15.10 5.34
C ASN A 145 3.93 14.44 6.72
N ASN A 146 4.62 13.31 6.75
CA ASN A 146 4.91 12.54 7.98
C ASN A 146 3.65 12.12 8.76
N VAL A 147 2.61 11.69 8.06
CA VAL A 147 1.51 10.90 8.62
C VAL A 147 1.58 9.47 8.13
N THR A 148 0.78 8.57 8.71
CA THR A 148 0.75 7.17 8.30
C THR A 148 -0.15 6.97 7.08
N PRO A 149 0.05 5.92 6.27
CA PRO A 149 -0.88 5.56 5.20
C PRO A 149 -2.32 5.45 5.67
N SER A 150 -2.54 4.83 6.84
CA SER A 150 -3.85 4.69 7.47
C SER A 150 -4.51 6.04 7.77
N ASP A 151 -3.74 7.04 8.25
CA ASP A 151 -4.29 8.36 8.52
C ASP A 151 -4.81 9.04 7.26
N VAL A 152 -4.11 8.86 6.14
CA VAL A 152 -4.53 9.41 4.85
C VAL A 152 -5.71 8.63 4.28
N TYR A 153 -5.65 7.30 4.30
CA TYR A 153 -6.69 6.43 3.76
C TYR A 153 -8.05 6.65 4.42
N PHE A 154 -8.06 6.81 5.74
CA PHE A 154 -9.28 7.08 6.52
C PHE A 154 -9.59 8.58 6.70
N GLY A 155 -8.90 9.47 6.00
CA GLY A 155 -9.17 10.91 5.98
C GLY A 155 -8.86 11.66 7.28
N ARG A 156 -8.00 11.11 8.16
CA ARG A 156 -7.59 11.73 9.43
C ARG A 156 -6.42 12.71 9.29
N ASP A 157 -5.68 12.63 8.19
CA ASP A 157 -4.47 13.40 7.89
C ASP A 157 -4.65 14.90 8.08
N LYS A 158 -5.71 15.48 7.52
CA LYS A 158 -5.99 16.92 7.59
C LYS A 158 -6.10 17.42 9.03
N THR A 159 -6.83 16.70 9.86
CA THR A 159 -7.00 17.05 11.28
C THR A 159 -5.67 16.96 12.03
N ILE A 160 -4.89 15.90 11.79
CA ILE A 160 -3.57 15.70 12.40
C ILE A 160 -2.61 16.84 12.00
N LEU A 161 -2.56 17.18 10.72
CA LEU A 161 -1.68 18.24 10.21
C LEU A 161 -2.07 19.62 10.74
N GLN A 162 -3.36 19.93 10.81
CA GLN A 162 -3.86 21.18 11.42
C GLN A 162 -3.48 21.27 12.90
N GLN A 163 -3.63 20.17 13.65
CA GLN A 163 -3.25 20.12 15.05
C GLN A 163 -1.74 20.33 15.24
N ARG A 164 -0.90 19.67 14.42
CA ARG A 164 0.56 19.85 14.43
C ARG A 164 0.97 21.30 14.15
N GLU A 165 0.35 21.93 13.16
CA GLU A 165 0.64 23.33 12.83
C GLU A 165 0.23 24.27 13.97
N ARG A 166 -0.92 24.02 14.60
CA ARG A 166 -1.35 24.78 15.79
C ARG A 166 -0.36 24.66 16.95
N ILE A 167 0.11 23.43 17.22
CA ILE A 167 1.12 23.19 18.28
C ILE A 167 2.44 23.87 17.94
N LYS A 168 2.90 23.73 16.70
CA LYS A 168 4.13 24.38 16.20
C LYS A 168 4.08 25.91 16.39
N ARG A 169 2.98 26.54 15.98
CA ARG A 169 2.78 27.98 16.14
C ARG A 169 2.85 28.39 17.60
N LYS A 170 2.10 27.72 18.49
CA LYS A 170 2.13 28.01 19.94
C LYS A 170 3.52 27.84 20.53
N THR A 171 4.25 26.81 20.14
CA THR A 171 5.62 26.56 20.62
C THR A 171 6.57 27.66 20.16
N LEU A 172 6.46 28.13 18.92
CA LEU A 172 7.28 29.22 18.41
C LEU A 172 6.99 30.56 19.12
N GLU A 173 5.72 30.85 19.36
CA GLU A 173 5.27 32.02 20.11
C GLU A 173 5.83 32.02 21.56
N ALA A 174 5.69 30.89 22.25
CA ALA A 174 6.23 30.73 23.61
C ALA A 174 7.77 30.89 23.66
N ARG A 175 8.49 30.29 22.71
CA ARG A 175 9.95 30.42 22.59
C ARG A 175 10.36 31.89 22.34
N ARG A 176 9.66 32.59 21.47
CA ARG A 176 9.91 34.00 21.17
C ARG A 176 9.66 34.88 22.41
N LEU A 177 8.58 34.63 23.15
CA LEU A 177 8.27 35.33 24.38
C LEU A 177 9.37 35.12 25.44
N HIS A 178 9.73 33.84 25.67
CA HIS A 178 10.81 33.49 26.60
C HIS A 178 12.13 34.17 26.25
N HIS A 179 12.51 34.15 24.96
CA HIS A 179 13.74 34.83 24.52
C HIS A 179 13.70 36.34 24.79
N ARG A 180 12.58 37.02 24.54
CA ARG A 180 12.42 38.45 24.82
C ARG A 180 12.54 38.76 26.31
N GLN A 181 12.06 37.89 27.17
CA GLN A 181 12.12 38.07 28.64
C GLN A 181 13.50 37.84 29.24
N HIS A 182 14.37 37.09 28.57
CA HIS A 182 15.71 36.72 29.05
C HIS A 182 16.85 37.31 28.21
N ALA A 183 16.55 38.14 27.22
CA ALA A 183 17.54 38.86 26.41
C ALA A 183 17.85 40.29 26.90
N ALA A 184 17.47 40.60 28.15
CA ALA A 184 17.80 41.87 28.82
C ALA A 184 18.99 41.72 29.77
#